data_999954a603c790a25230a1a922432f0c
#
_entry.id   999954a603c790a25230a1a922432f0c
#
_cell.length_a   1.000
_cell.length_b   1.000
_cell.length_c   1.000
_cell.angle_alpha   90.00
_cell.angle_beta   90.00
_cell.angle_gamma   90.00
#
_symmetry.space_group_name_H-M   'P 1'
#
loop_
_entity.id
_entity.type
_entity.pdbx_description
1 polymer ?
#
loop_
_entity_poly.entity_id
_entity_poly.type
_entity_poly.pdbx_seq_one_letter_code
_entity_poly.pdbx_strand_id
1 'polypeptide(L)'
;GALTGGIIYANERNQFGRPISKYGAIRHKLAQSAIEIYACEAATYRATQNIDDAIKALKEGGMEHGEATLKGIADFAPECAMMKVLGSEVLDLVIDEAVQIHGGMGYSAETRVERGYRDARINRIFEGTNEINRMLTVDMILKKAMKGQMDLMTPAMAVAEEITGVPDFGMPPTDVFEAHLEYVEKFKKAALLVAGAAVQRLI
;
A
#
# COMPACT_ATOMS: atom_id res chain seq x y z
N GLY A 1 -9.60 7.36 15.14
CA GLY A 1 -8.75 8.25 14.36
C GLY A 1 -9.52 9.17 13.43
N ALA A 2 -8.87 9.68 12.37
CA ALA A 2 -9.43 10.68 11.46
C ALA A 2 -10.76 10.25 10.81
N LEU A 3 -10.83 9.01 10.29
CA LEU A 3 -12.07 8.47 9.72
C LEU A 3 -13.23 8.47 10.74
N THR A 4 -12.97 8.00 11.95
CA THR A 4 -14.00 7.99 13.02
C THR A 4 -14.48 9.39 13.33
N GLY A 5 -13.57 10.37 13.46
CA GLY A 5 -13.92 11.79 13.65
C GLY A 5 -14.76 12.34 12.50
N GLY A 6 -14.37 12.03 11.26
CA GLY A 6 -15.14 12.41 10.07
C GLY A 6 -16.54 11.82 10.04
N ILE A 7 -16.71 10.56 10.43
CA ILE A 7 -18.03 9.90 10.52
C ILE A 7 -18.91 10.57 11.57
N ILE A 8 -18.37 10.83 12.77
CA ILE A 8 -19.11 11.49 13.85
C ILE A 8 -19.56 12.86 13.40
N TYR A 9 -18.63 13.70 12.92
CA TYR A 9 -18.94 15.04 12.46
C TYR A 9 -19.97 15.04 11.32
N ALA A 10 -19.84 14.13 10.35
CA ALA A 10 -20.75 14.05 9.21
C ALA A 10 -22.19 13.71 9.63
N ASN A 11 -22.38 12.96 10.72
CA ASN A 11 -23.69 12.62 11.24
C ASN A 11 -24.31 13.77 12.09
N GLU A 12 -23.50 14.56 12.74
CA GLU A 12 -23.94 15.66 13.60
C GLU A 12 -24.16 16.96 12.81
N ARG A 13 -23.31 17.24 11.83
CA ARG A 13 -23.36 18.48 11.04
C ARG A 13 -24.53 18.47 10.07
N ASN A 14 -25.45 19.40 10.25
CA ASN A 14 -26.57 19.61 9.33
C ASN A 14 -26.26 20.74 8.35
N GLN A 15 -26.53 20.50 7.06
CA GLN A 15 -26.54 21.49 5.98
C GLN A 15 -27.65 21.17 4.98
N PHE A 16 -28.27 22.19 4.42
CA PHE A 16 -29.36 22.03 3.46
C PHE A 16 -30.49 21.12 3.96
N GLY A 17 -30.81 21.23 5.27
CA GLY A 17 -31.96 20.57 5.91
C GLY A 17 -31.72 19.13 6.36
N ARG A 18 -30.47 18.57 6.28
CA ARG A 18 -30.18 17.22 6.74
C ARG A 18 -28.70 17.04 7.12
N PRO A 19 -28.35 15.97 7.88
CA PRO A 19 -26.95 15.62 8.15
C PRO A 19 -26.14 15.47 6.87
N ILE A 20 -24.90 15.96 6.88
CA ILE A 20 -24.04 15.89 5.67
C ILE A 20 -23.67 14.45 5.30
N SER A 21 -23.74 13.49 6.22
CA SER A 21 -23.57 12.05 5.96
C SER A 21 -24.60 11.49 4.97
N LYS A 22 -25.70 12.21 4.70
CA LYS A 22 -26.73 11.79 3.71
C LYS A 22 -26.40 12.19 2.28
N TYR A 23 -25.32 12.96 2.06
CA TYR A 23 -24.89 13.35 0.71
C TYR A 23 -23.91 12.35 0.12
N GLY A 24 -24.08 12.04 -1.17
CA GLY A 24 -23.27 11.05 -1.88
C GLY A 24 -21.77 11.36 -1.85
N ALA A 25 -21.40 12.63 -2.03
CA ALA A 25 -20.00 13.06 -1.96
C ALA A 25 -19.33 12.75 -0.62
N ILE A 26 -20.02 13.01 0.50
CA ILE A 26 -19.49 12.72 1.84
C ILE A 26 -19.39 11.21 2.07
N ARG A 27 -20.43 10.47 1.67
CA ARG A 27 -20.44 8.99 1.78
C ARG A 27 -19.32 8.37 0.97
N HIS A 28 -19.05 8.89 -0.25
CA HIS A 28 -17.94 8.44 -1.08
C HIS A 28 -16.60 8.63 -0.39
N LYS A 29 -16.32 9.82 0.15
CA LYS A 29 -15.09 10.15 0.88
C LYS A 29 -14.86 9.22 2.08
N LEU A 30 -15.90 9.00 2.88
CA LEU A 30 -15.83 8.09 4.04
C LEU A 30 -15.59 6.64 3.61
N ALA A 31 -16.27 6.19 2.55
CA ALA A 31 -16.10 4.84 2.03
C ALA A 31 -14.69 4.63 1.45
N GLN A 32 -14.19 5.57 0.63
CA GLN A 32 -12.83 5.52 0.09
C GLN A 32 -11.79 5.48 1.20
N SER A 33 -11.92 6.35 2.21
CA SER A 33 -11.03 6.34 3.37
C SER A 33 -11.02 4.99 4.11
N ALA A 34 -12.18 4.35 4.25
CA ALA A 34 -12.28 3.03 4.89
C ALA A 34 -11.59 1.94 4.05
N ILE A 35 -11.76 1.96 2.74
CA ILE A 35 -11.12 1.02 1.80
C ILE A 35 -9.59 1.16 1.86
N GLU A 36 -9.08 2.38 1.79
CA GLU A 36 -7.64 2.66 1.82
C GLU A 36 -7.00 2.23 3.15
N ILE A 37 -7.66 2.51 4.28
CA ILE A 37 -7.20 2.05 5.59
C ILE A 37 -7.15 0.52 5.63
N TYR A 38 -8.23 -0.14 5.20
CA TYR A 38 -8.29 -1.60 5.20
C TYR A 38 -7.19 -2.23 4.35
N ALA A 39 -6.99 -1.72 3.14
CA ALA A 39 -5.95 -2.21 2.24
C ALA A 39 -4.54 -2.01 2.82
N CYS A 40 -4.30 -0.83 3.42
CA CYS A 40 -3.03 -0.52 4.08
C CYS A 40 -2.77 -1.43 5.30
N GLU A 41 -3.76 -1.63 6.15
CA GLU A 41 -3.66 -2.55 7.30
C GLU A 41 -3.41 -3.98 6.84
N ALA A 42 -4.16 -4.48 5.86
CA ALA A 42 -4.00 -5.83 5.32
C ALA A 42 -2.57 -6.05 4.75
N ALA A 43 -2.05 -5.08 4.00
CA ALA A 43 -0.69 -5.13 3.47
C ALA A 43 0.36 -5.12 4.58
N THR A 44 0.18 -4.26 5.59
CA THR A 44 1.11 -4.14 6.74
C THR A 44 1.14 -5.42 7.56
N TYR A 45 -0.01 -5.98 7.92
CA TYR A 45 -0.07 -7.24 8.67
C TYR A 45 0.51 -8.42 7.87
N ARG A 46 0.30 -8.46 6.55
CA ARG A 46 0.92 -9.46 5.70
C ARG A 46 2.46 -9.33 5.68
N ALA A 47 2.98 -8.12 5.53
CA ALA A 47 4.42 -7.87 5.55
C ALA A 47 5.03 -8.25 6.91
N THR A 48 4.38 -7.89 8.00
CA THR A 48 4.82 -8.26 9.36
C THR A 48 4.82 -9.76 9.56
N GLN A 49 3.76 -10.47 9.15
CA GLN A 49 3.70 -11.92 9.25
C GLN A 49 4.80 -12.60 8.46
N ASN A 50 5.11 -12.12 7.25
CA ASN A 50 6.20 -12.67 6.44
C ASN A 50 7.57 -12.51 7.14
N ILE A 51 7.79 -11.38 7.83
CA ILE A 51 9.00 -11.14 8.63
C ILE A 51 9.07 -12.12 9.81
N ASP A 52 7.96 -12.28 10.54
CA ASP A 52 7.89 -13.19 11.69
C ASP A 52 8.14 -14.64 11.27
N ASP A 53 7.55 -15.07 10.17
CA ASP A 53 7.75 -16.42 9.60
C ASP A 53 9.21 -16.64 9.17
N ALA A 54 9.84 -15.65 8.56
CA ALA A 54 11.25 -15.73 8.18
C ALA A 54 12.17 -15.79 9.41
N ILE A 55 11.94 -14.96 10.42
CA ILE A 55 12.70 -15.02 11.69
C ILE A 55 12.56 -16.39 12.34
N LYS A 56 11.35 -16.93 12.37
CA LYS A 56 11.08 -18.26 12.92
C LYS A 56 11.85 -19.34 12.17
N ALA A 57 11.79 -19.34 10.84
CA ALA A 57 12.49 -20.31 10.00
C ALA A 57 14.03 -20.25 10.20
N LEU A 58 14.60 -19.03 10.31
CA LEU A 58 16.03 -18.85 10.57
C LEU A 58 16.45 -19.40 11.95
N LYS A 59 15.62 -19.23 12.97
CA LYS A 59 15.84 -19.77 14.32
C LYS A 59 15.75 -21.30 14.34
N GLU A 60 14.77 -21.87 13.64
CA GLU A 60 14.61 -23.32 13.49
C GLU A 60 15.79 -23.92 12.72
N GLY A 61 16.41 -23.16 11.81
CA GLY A 61 17.66 -23.50 11.13
C GLY A 61 18.94 -23.36 12.00
N GLY A 62 18.80 -23.01 13.29
CA GLY A 62 19.91 -22.94 14.24
C GLY A 62 20.59 -21.58 14.38
N MET A 63 20.04 -20.53 13.74
CA MET A 63 20.58 -19.16 13.86
C MET A 63 20.25 -18.57 15.25
N GLU A 64 21.19 -17.81 15.82
CA GLU A 64 20.97 -17.11 17.08
C GLU A 64 19.82 -16.09 16.94
N HIS A 65 19.05 -15.85 18.01
CA HIS A 65 17.83 -15.06 17.96
C HIS A 65 18.06 -13.62 17.45
N GLY A 66 19.12 -12.94 17.92
CA GLY A 66 19.42 -11.57 17.49
C GLY A 66 19.80 -11.50 16.02
N GLU A 67 20.63 -12.44 15.57
CA GLU A 67 21.04 -12.55 14.17
C GLU A 67 19.86 -12.90 13.25
N ALA A 68 19.02 -13.85 13.65
CA ALA A 68 17.82 -14.23 12.92
C ALA A 68 16.85 -13.06 12.77
N THR A 69 16.69 -12.25 13.83
CA THR A 69 15.83 -11.07 13.82
C THR A 69 16.36 -10.02 12.85
N LEU A 70 17.63 -9.66 12.93
CA LEU A 70 18.26 -8.68 12.04
C LEU A 70 18.18 -9.14 10.57
N LYS A 71 18.47 -10.40 10.32
CA LYS A 71 18.41 -10.96 8.97
C LYS A 71 16.98 -11.00 8.43
N GLY A 72 16.03 -11.47 9.22
CA GLY A 72 14.62 -11.52 8.81
C GLY A 72 14.07 -10.14 8.44
N ILE A 73 14.36 -9.11 9.23
CA ILE A 73 13.98 -7.73 8.90
C ILE A 73 14.69 -7.25 7.62
N ALA A 74 15.99 -7.50 7.49
CA ALA A 74 16.76 -7.08 6.32
C ALA A 74 16.29 -7.74 5.03
N ASP A 75 15.85 -8.99 5.09
CA ASP A 75 15.33 -9.73 3.95
C ASP A 75 14.02 -9.11 3.40
N PHE A 76 13.24 -8.42 4.24
CA PHE A 76 11.99 -7.73 3.88
C PHE A 76 12.12 -6.18 3.85
N ALA A 77 13.34 -5.67 3.75
CA ALA A 77 13.58 -4.22 3.67
C ALA A 77 12.84 -3.53 2.50
N PRO A 78 12.72 -4.12 1.28
CA PRO A 78 11.92 -3.55 0.20
C PRO A 78 10.44 -3.39 0.58
N GLU A 79 9.84 -4.41 1.21
CA GLU A 79 8.47 -4.40 1.66
C GLU A 79 8.24 -3.34 2.75
N CYS A 80 9.17 -3.21 3.69
CA CYS A 80 9.13 -2.16 4.71
C CYS A 80 9.14 -0.75 4.09
N ALA A 81 9.98 -0.53 3.06
CA ALA A 81 10.02 0.73 2.33
C ALA A 81 8.69 1.00 1.59
N MET A 82 8.08 -0.03 0.96
CA MET A 82 6.76 0.07 0.35
C MET A 82 5.68 0.42 1.37
N MET A 83 5.69 -0.23 2.55
CA MET A 83 4.70 0.02 3.61
C MET A 83 4.84 1.42 4.19
N LYS A 84 6.06 1.95 4.32
CA LYS A 84 6.29 3.34 4.75
C LYS A 84 5.66 4.32 3.76
N VAL A 85 5.84 4.10 2.46
CA VAL A 85 5.23 4.94 1.41
C VAL A 85 3.72 4.84 1.46
N LEU A 86 3.17 3.61 1.38
CA LEU A 86 1.73 3.35 1.38
C LEU A 86 1.05 3.94 2.61
N GLY A 87 1.57 3.64 3.80
CA GLY A 87 0.97 4.09 5.07
C GLY A 87 0.95 5.60 5.20
N SER A 88 2.03 6.29 4.81
CA SER A 88 2.08 7.75 4.88
C SER A 88 1.18 8.44 3.85
N GLU A 89 0.97 7.84 2.68
CA GLU A 89 0.08 8.39 1.65
C GLU A 89 -1.40 8.13 1.98
N VAL A 90 -1.73 6.95 2.51
CA VAL A 90 -3.08 6.68 3.02
C VAL A 90 -3.41 7.58 4.21
N LEU A 91 -2.47 7.81 5.12
CA LEU A 91 -2.66 8.75 6.22
C LEU A 91 -2.95 10.17 5.71
N ASP A 92 -2.20 10.64 4.72
CA ASP A 92 -2.38 11.95 4.10
C ASP A 92 -3.76 12.07 3.45
N LEU A 93 -4.17 11.08 2.67
CA LEU A 93 -5.48 11.05 2.03
C LEU A 93 -6.62 11.07 3.06
N VAL A 94 -6.56 10.22 4.07
CA VAL A 94 -7.64 10.09 5.06
C VAL A 94 -7.78 11.33 5.93
N ILE A 95 -6.68 11.97 6.30
CA ILE A 95 -6.74 13.19 7.11
C ILE A 95 -7.16 14.39 6.28
N ASP A 96 -6.74 14.49 5.01
CA ASP A 96 -7.18 15.53 4.09
C ASP A 96 -8.71 15.46 3.88
N GLU A 97 -9.23 14.25 3.63
CA GLU A 97 -10.67 14.03 3.52
C GLU A 97 -11.42 14.34 4.83
N ALA A 98 -10.81 14.08 5.97
CA ALA A 98 -11.39 14.46 7.26
C ALA A 98 -11.48 15.98 7.41
N VAL A 99 -10.45 16.74 7.03
CA VAL A 99 -10.49 18.21 6.98
C VAL A 99 -11.59 18.68 6.04
N GLN A 100 -11.68 18.11 4.85
CA GLN A 100 -12.69 18.46 3.85
C GLN A 100 -14.12 18.21 4.35
N ILE A 101 -14.35 17.09 5.05
CA ILE A 101 -15.64 16.75 5.66
C ILE A 101 -16.03 17.77 6.75
N HIS A 102 -15.06 18.24 7.54
CA HIS A 102 -15.29 19.27 8.55
C HIS A 102 -15.52 20.67 7.95
N GLY A 103 -15.18 20.87 6.67
CA GLY A 103 -15.27 22.16 6.01
C GLY A 103 -14.42 23.23 6.72
N GLY A 104 -14.89 24.45 6.85
CA GLY A 104 -14.13 25.53 7.51
C GLY A 104 -13.69 25.19 8.94
N MET A 105 -14.48 24.40 9.66
CA MET A 105 -14.11 23.93 11.00
C MET A 105 -12.89 22.99 10.97
N GLY A 106 -12.69 22.22 9.89
CA GLY A 106 -11.51 21.37 9.73
C GLY A 106 -10.20 22.13 9.61
N TYR A 107 -10.27 23.42 9.24
CA TYR A 107 -9.12 24.32 9.16
C TYR A 107 -8.90 25.13 10.44
N SER A 108 -9.85 25.10 11.36
CA SER A 108 -9.77 25.84 12.63
C SER A 108 -8.96 25.06 13.66
N ALA A 109 -8.06 25.77 14.37
CA ALA A 109 -7.29 25.21 15.49
C ALA A 109 -8.15 24.70 16.67
N GLU A 110 -9.45 25.04 16.69
CA GLU A 110 -10.41 24.52 17.66
C GLU A 110 -10.73 23.04 17.45
N THR A 111 -10.48 22.51 16.26
CA THR A 111 -10.71 21.09 15.94
C THR A 111 -9.41 20.31 15.90
N ARG A 112 -9.46 19.05 16.34
CA ARG A 112 -8.29 18.16 16.31
C ARG A 112 -7.83 17.80 14.89
N VAL A 113 -8.68 17.99 13.90
CA VAL A 113 -8.44 17.58 12.52
C VAL A 113 -7.37 18.44 11.87
N GLU A 114 -7.36 19.77 12.13
CA GLU A 114 -6.30 20.69 11.68
C GLU A 114 -4.93 20.23 12.13
N ARG A 115 -4.81 19.93 13.42
CA ARG A 115 -3.56 19.44 13.99
C ARG A 115 -3.16 18.07 13.39
N GLY A 116 -4.12 17.17 13.25
CA GLY A 116 -3.89 15.87 12.62
C GLY A 116 -3.37 16.00 11.18
N TYR A 117 -3.89 16.96 10.41
CA TYR A 117 -3.42 17.25 9.06
C TYR A 117 -1.96 17.72 9.04
N ARG A 118 -1.61 18.64 9.93
CA ARG A 118 -0.23 19.12 10.11
C ARG A 118 0.72 18.00 10.49
N ASP A 119 0.33 17.17 11.47
CA ASP A 119 1.15 16.07 11.96
C ASP A 119 1.29 14.94 10.92
N ALA A 120 0.29 14.72 10.07
CA ALA A 120 0.35 13.73 9.01
C ALA A 120 1.38 14.10 7.91
N ARG A 121 1.50 15.39 7.60
CA ARG A 121 2.32 15.85 6.45
C ARG A 121 3.79 15.47 6.55
N ILE A 122 4.36 15.46 7.75
CA ILE A 122 5.78 15.15 7.96
C ILE A 122 6.12 13.69 7.63
N ASN A 123 5.15 12.78 7.72
CA ASN A 123 5.36 11.35 7.49
C ASN A 123 5.83 11.01 6.07
N ARG A 124 5.55 11.87 5.10
CA ARG A 124 6.06 11.70 3.73
C ARG A 124 7.47 12.25 3.52
N ILE A 125 8.04 12.91 4.53
CA ILE A 125 9.33 13.61 4.46
C ILE A 125 10.40 12.90 5.26
N PHE A 126 10.14 12.59 6.55
CA PHE A 126 11.15 12.01 7.44
C PHE A 126 11.39 10.51 7.16
N GLU A 127 12.45 9.94 7.72
CA GLU A 127 12.87 8.54 7.55
C GLU A 127 13.07 8.16 6.07
N GLY A 128 13.60 9.11 5.30
CA GLY A 128 13.66 9.07 3.85
C GLY A 128 12.32 9.51 3.23
N THR A 129 12.38 10.47 2.30
CA THR A 129 11.15 10.90 1.63
C THR A 129 10.51 9.74 0.88
N ASN A 130 9.22 9.86 0.55
CA ASN A 130 8.55 8.79 -0.19
C ASN A 130 9.20 8.53 -1.55
N GLU A 131 9.73 9.57 -2.21
CA GLU A 131 10.48 9.45 -3.45
C GLU A 131 11.76 8.61 -3.26
N ILE A 132 12.52 8.90 -2.18
CA ILE A 132 13.73 8.13 -1.83
C ILE A 132 13.37 6.67 -1.55
N ASN A 133 12.31 6.41 -0.76
CA ASN A 133 11.87 5.05 -0.47
C ASN A 133 11.40 4.29 -1.71
N ARG A 134 10.75 4.96 -2.68
CA ARG A 134 10.40 4.35 -3.97
C ARG A 134 11.63 3.94 -4.76
N MET A 135 12.64 4.82 -4.86
CA MET A 135 13.91 4.50 -5.52
C MET A 135 14.67 3.39 -4.79
N LEU A 136 14.71 3.45 -3.47
CA LEU A 136 15.36 2.43 -2.63
C LEU A 136 14.71 1.05 -2.80
N THR A 137 13.38 0.98 -2.89
CA THR A 137 12.67 -0.27 -3.16
C THR A 137 13.14 -0.92 -4.46
N VAL A 138 13.20 -0.14 -5.54
CA VAL A 138 13.66 -0.64 -6.85
C VAL A 138 15.11 -1.09 -6.79
N ASP A 139 16.00 -0.29 -6.20
CA ASP A 139 17.42 -0.62 -6.06
C ASP A 139 17.63 -1.91 -5.26
N MET A 140 16.92 -2.09 -4.16
CA MET A 140 17.01 -3.30 -3.34
C MET A 140 16.52 -4.55 -4.08
N ILE A 141 15.39 -4.46 -4.81
CA ILE A 141 14.84 -5.57 -5.60
C ILE A 141 15.83 -5.95 -6.71
N LEU A 142 16.35 -5.00 -7.46
CA LEU A 142 17.34 -5.25 -8.51
C LEU A 142 18.62 -5.87 -7.95
N LYS A 143 19.14 -5.38 -6.84
CA LYS A 143 20.30 -5.95 -6.17
C LYS A 143 20.07 -7.39 -5.70
N LYS A 144 18.88 -7.71 -5.19
CA LYS A 144 18.52 -9.10 -4.84
C LYS A 144 18.47 -10.00 -6.08
N ALA A 145 17.89 -9.51 -7.16
CA ALA A 145 17.84 -10.26 -8.43
C ALA A 145 19.25 -10.50 -9.00
N MET A 146 20.11 -9.49 -9.04
CA MET A 146 21.49 -9.60 -9.52
C MET A 146 22.35 -10.55 -8.67
N LYS A 147 22.05 -10.68 -7.37
CA LYS A 147 22.72 -11.63 -6.46
C LYS A 147 22.14 -13.04 -6.50
N GLY A 148 21.13 -13.29 -7.33
CA GLY A 148 20.44 -14.58 -7.38
C GLY A 148 19.59 -14.91 -6.14
N GLN A 149 19.30 -13.90 -5.32
CA GLN A 149 18.46 -14.03 -4.12
C GLN A 149 16.96 -13.94 -4.42
N MET A 150 16.63 -13.47 -5.62
CA MET A 150 15.27 -13.35 -6.13
C MET A 150 15.28 -13.63 -7.62
N ASP A 151 14.47 -14.58 -8.06
CA ASP A 151 14.26 -14.82 -9.49
C ASP A 151 13.20 -13.84 -10.01
N LEU A 152 13.65 -12.81 -10.68
CA LEU A 152 12.80 -11.81 -11.34
C LEU A 152 12.65 -12.08 -12.83
N MET A 153 13.66 -12.71 -13.45
CA MET A 153 13.72 -12.86 -14.90
C MET A 153 12.82 -13.99 -15.40
N THR A 154 12.81 -15.14 -14.77
CA THR A 154 12.00 -16.28 -15.19
C THR A 154 10.51 -15.94 -15.24
N PRO A 155 9.89 -15.39 -14.18
CA PRO A 155 8.49 -15.00 -14.24
C PRO A 155 8.22 -13.83 -15.21
N ALA A 156 9.17 -12.90 -15.39
CA ALA A 156 9.01 -11.81 -16.36
C ALA A 156 9.02 -12.33 -17.81
N MET A 157 9.90 -13.28 -18.12
CA MET A 157 9.96 -13.93 -19.45
C MET A 157 8.69 -14.75 -19.71
N ALA A 158 8.22 -15.51 -18.74
CA ALA A 158 6.99 -16.30 -18.86
C ALA A 158 5.78 -15.40 -19.18
N VAL A 159 5.67 -14.24 -18.54
CA VAL A 159 4.61 -13.28 -18.85
C VAL A 159 4.80 -12.66 -20.24
N ALA A 160 6.02 -12.38 -20.67
CA ALA A 160 6.28 -11.87 -22.02
C ALA A 160 5.90 -12.90 -23.10
N GLU A 161 6.21 -14.17 -22.89
CA GLU A 161 5.80 -15.26 -23.79
C GLU A 161 4.28 -15.43 -23.84
N GLU A 162 3.60 -15.35 -22.69
CA GLU A 162 2.14 -15.42 -22.61
C GLU A 162 1.48 -14.31 -23.43
N ILE A 163 1.99 -13.09 -23.37
CA ILE A 163 1.42 -11.93 -24.10
C ILE A 163 1.68 -12.02 -25.59
N THR A 164 2.81 -12.59 -26.01
CA THR A 164 3.15 -12.76 -27.42
C THR A 164 2.56 -14.03 -28.02
N GLY A 165 2.05 -14.93 -27.20
CA GLY A 165 1.39 -16.17 -27.60
C GLY A 165 -0.04 -15.98 -28.09
N VAL A 166 -0.72 -17.09 -28.36
CA VAL A 166 -2.14 -17.08 -28.70
C VAL A 166 -2.93 -16.68 -27.45
N PRO A 167 -3.78 -15.63 -27.52
CA PRO A 167 -4.57 -15.23 -26.37
C PRO A 167 -5.50 -16.35 -25.90
N ASP A 168 -5.38 -16.75 -24.65
CA ASP A 168 -6.38 -17.57 -23.98
C ASP A 168 -7.43 -16.65 -23.38
N PHE A 169 -8.63 -16.67 -23.94
CA PHE A 169 -9.72 -15.84 -23.45
C PHE A 169 -10.40 -16.40 -22.20
N GLY A 170 -10.04 -17.64 -21.77
CA GLY A 170 -10.60 -18.26 -20.58
C GLY A 170 -12.12 -18.27 -20.53
N MET A 171 -12.69 -18.76 -19.44
CA MET A 171 -14.09 -18.55 -19.16
C MET A 171 -14.27 -17.20 -18.43
N PRO A 172 -15.32 -16.42 -18.77
CA PRO A 172 -15.55 -15.16 -18.07
C PRO A 172 -15.80 -15.45 -16.56
N PRO A 173 -15.34 -14.54 -15.68
CA PRO A 173 -15.52 -14.71 -14.23
C PRO A 173 -17.01 -14.84 -13.89
N THR A 174 -17.32 -15.74 -12.97
CA THR A 174 -18.69 -16.07 -12.57
C THR A 174 -19.28 -15.08 -11.58
N ASP A 175 -18.41 -14.36 -10.86
CA ASP A 175 -18.82 -13.34 -9.90
C ASP A 175 -17.84 -12.15 -9.84
N VAL A 176 -18.22 -11.14 -9.06
CA VAL A 176 -17.44 -9.89 -8.90
C VAL A 176 -16.09 -10.13 -8.24
N PHE A 177 -15.99 -11.08 -7.32
CA PHE A 177 -14.74 -11.36 -6.61
C PHE A 177 -13.73 -12.07 -7.52
N GLU A 178 -14.18 -13.03 -8.33
CA GLU A 178 -13.34 -13.66 -9.36
C GLU A 178 -12.81 -12.62 -10.34
N ALA A 179 -13.67 -11.70 -10.81
CA ALA A 179 -13.24 -10.62 -11.69
C ALA A 179 -12.16 -9.74 -11.05
N HIS A 180 -12.29 -9.41 -9.76
CA HIS A 180 -11.27 -8.63 -9.05
C HIS A 180 -9.97 -9.41 -8.83
N LEU A 181 -10.02 -10.69 -8.55
CA LEU A 181 -8.84 -11.55 -8.46
C LEU A 181 -8.08 -11.61 -9.79
N GLU A 182 -8.79 -11.70 -10.91
CA GLU A 182 -8.17 -11.59 -12.24
C GLU A 182 -7.45 -10.26 -12.45
N TYR A 183 -8.03 -9.13 -12.01
CA TYR A 183 -7.35 -7.84 -12.08
C TYR A 183 -6.07 -7.83 -11.25
N VAL A 184 -6.07 -8.40 -10.05
CA VAL A 184 -4.87 -8.51 -9.21
C VAL A 184 -3.78 -9.30 -9.95
N GLU A 185 -4.11 -10.44 -10.56
CA GLU A 185 -3.15 -11.22 -11.34
C GLU A 185 -2.64 -10.45 -12.57
N LYS A 186 -3.50 -9.73 -13.28
CA LYS A 186 -3.10 -8.87 -14.40
C LYS A 186 -2.15 -7.74 -13.96
N PHE A 187 -2.38 -7.13 -12.79
CA PHE A 187 -1.45 -6.14 -12.23
C PHE A 187 -0.10 -6.74 -11.84
N LYS A 188 -0.06 -7.93 -11.27
CA LYS A 188 1.19 -8.65 -10.98
C LYS A 188 1.99 -8.91 -12.26
N LYS A 189 1.33 -9.39 -13.31
CA LYS A 189 1.94 -9.61 -14.63
C LYS A 189 2.47 -8.31 -15.22
N ALA A 190 1.70 -7.22 -15.16
CA ALA A 190 2.15 -5.91 -15.62
C ALA A 190 3.39 -5.41 -14.87
N ALA A 191 3.45 -5.59 -13.55
CA ALA A 191 4.61 -5.24 -12.76
C ALA A 191 5.85 -6.06 -13.15
N LEU A 192 5.70 -7.37 -13.40
CA LEU A 192 6.78 -8.25 -13.86
C LEU A 192 7.30 -7.84 -15.24
N LEU A 193 6.42 -7.48 -16.17
CA LEU A 193 6.83 -6.98 -17.50
C LEU A 193 7.66 -5.71 -17.42
N VAL A 194 7.19 -4.74 -16.62
CA VAL A 194 7.92 -3.47 -16.44
C VAL A 194 9.28 -3.73 -15.78
N ALA A 195 9.32 -4.57 -14.76
CA ALA A 195 10.56 -4.94 -14.08
C ALA A 195 11.53 -5.67 -15.03
N GLY A 196 11.04 -6.64 -15.81
CA GLY A 196 11.86 -7.35 -16.81
C GLY A 196 12.42 -6.42 -17.89
N ALA A 197 11.58 -5.52 -18.43
CA ALA A 197 12.01 -4.53 -19.42
C ALA A 197 13.04 -3.54 -18.85
N ALA A 198 12.91 -3.16 -17.57
CA ALA A 198 13.87 -2.30 -16.90
C ALA A 198 15.24 -2.99 -16.73
N VAL A 199 15.24 -4.26 -16.30
CA VAL A 199 16.48 -5.05 -16.15
C VAL A 199 17.18 -5.20 -17.49
N GLN A 200 16.47 -5.51 -18.59
CA GLN A 200 17.06 -5.64 -19.93
C GLN A 200 17.74 -4.36 -20.46
N ARG A 201 17.33 -3.19 -19.98
CA ARG A 201 17.94 -1.91 -20.35
C ARG A 201 19.14 -1.52 -19.50
N LEU A 202 19.30 -2.18 -18.35
CA LEU A 202 20.40 -1.89 -17.41
C LEU A 202 21.60 -2.83 -17.58
N ILE A 203 21.44 -3.91 -18.36
CA ILE A 203 22.46 -4.85 -18.77
C ILE A 203 22.95 -4.51 -20.18
#